data_689650adbc884ac94b6b3428a97fd5be
#
_entry.id   689650adbc884ac94b6b3428a97fd5be
#
_cell.length_a   1.000
_cell.length_b   1.000
_cell.length_c   1.000
_cell.angle_alpha   90.00
_cell.angle_beta   90.00
_cell.angle_gamma   90.00
#
_symmetry.space_group_name_H-M   'P 1'
#
loop_
_entity.id
_entity.type
_entity.pdbx_description
1 polymer ?
#
loop_
_entity_poly.entity_id
_entity_poly.type
_entity_poly.pdbx_seq_one_letter_code
_entity_poly.pdbx_strand_id
1 'polypeptide(L)'
;MRDHVLHLQKVAGISGSEAHLLSLLPRLRERGWDVRMLMLHEDEPGAQDFARALRARGVPLDSIPIHGDVDPLAFVRLTSYVARTRPAILHTHLVHADAYGLLAGTLARVPVRISTKHGFNEFREAPYFGFADRTVASLAHMQIAISRGLARYLEDVEGFRNADFEIVHYGIEPDGAPRPYRGRKPRLLCVGRLIPIKGHVVLLRAFAEARRELPDLELEVAGRGPLEPALRDLCRELEIADAVRFLGHVAPVQSAIERAAVVVVPSMGEGFGMVALEAMERARPVIAASIGGLGELVEDGLTGYLVPPGEMEPLRDAIVRLGSDLPLARRMGEEGRRRALASFLQSRCTDRTEILYRAALASS
;
A
#
# COMPACT_ATOMS: atom_id res chain seq x y z
N MET A 1 19.05 -13.08 -25.09
CA MET A 1 17.57 -13.11 -24.99
C MET A 1 17.18 -12.09 -23.94
N ARG A 2 16.14 -11.27 -24.18
CA ARG A 2 15.63 -10.40 -23.10
C ARG A 2 14.95 -11.29 -22.08
N ASP A 3 15.33 -11.16 -20.80
CA ASP A 3 14.76 -11.97 -19.73
C ASP A 3 13.27 -11.60 -19.58
N HIS A 4 12.41 -12.56 -19.94
CA HIS A 4 10.95 -12.39 -19.88
C HIS A 4 10.48 -12.55 -18.44
N VAL A 5 9.91 -11.50 -17.87
CA VAL A 5 9.32 -11.48 -16.54
C VAL A 5 7.80 -11.39 -16.64
N LEU A 6 7.13 -12.40 -16.13
CA LEU A 6 5.67 -12.43 -16.04
C LEU A 6 5.23 -12.09 -14.63
N HIS A 7 4.58 -10.93 -14.46
CA HIS A 7 3.91 -10.56 -13.21
C HIS A 7 2.49 -11.11 -13.18
N LEU A 8 2.06 -11.61 -12.04
CA LEU A 8 0.73 -12.18 -11.82
C LEU A 8 0.07 -11.56 -10.59
N GLN A 9 -1.16 -11.05 -10.72
CA GLN A 9 -1.98 -10.56 -9.61
C GLN A 9 -3.47 -10.75 -9.89
N LYS A 10 -4.27 -11.02 -8.84
CA LYS A 10 -5.73 -10.87 -8.88
C LYS A 10 -6.06 -9.41 -8.64
N VAL A 11 -6.80 -8.78 -9.55
CA VAL A 11 -7.10 -7.34 -9.54
C VAL A 11 -8.61 -7.13 -9.50
N ALA A 12 -9.08 -6.36 -8.51
CA ALA A 12 -10.46 -5.88 -8.41
C ALA A 12 -10.57 -4.37 -8.68
N GLY A 13 -9.47 -3.62 -8.52
CA GLY A 13 -9.40 -2.18 -8.71
C GLY A 13 -8.01 -1.65 -8.46
N ILE A 14 -7.82 -0.33 -8.48
CA ILE A 14 -6.53 0.29 -8.20
C ILE A 14 -6.44 0.62 -6.71
N SER A 15 -5.58 -0.08 -6.00
CA SER A 15 -5.21 0.15 -4.60
C SER A 15 -3.68 0.23 -4.46
N GLY A 16 -3.12 0.04 -3.28
CA GLY A 16 -1.68 0.20 -3.05
C GLY A 16 -0.79 -0.70 -3.90
N SER A 17 -1.14 -1.99 -4.02
CA SER A 17 -0.37 -2.95 -4.83
C SER A 17 -0.47 -2.68 -6.32
N GLU A 18 -1.66 -2.34 -6.82
CA GLU A 18 -1.87 -2.00 -8.22
C GLU A 18 -1.19 -0.67 -8.59
N ALA A 19 -1.28 0.35 -7.72
CA ALA A 19 -0.56 1.62 -7.91
C ALA A 19 0.95 1.40 -7.97
N HIS A 20 1.49 0.52 -7.12
CA HIS A 20 2.89 0.11 -7.17
C HIS A 20 3.25 -0.52 -8.51
N LEU A 21 2.46 -1.48 -9.02
CA LEU A 21 2.71 -2.11 -10.32
C LEU A 21 2.60 -1.12 -11.49
N LEU A 22 1.68 -0.16 -11.42
CA LEU A 22 1.56 0.92 -12.41
C LEU A 22 2.80 1.82 -12.47
N SER A 23 3.59 1.88 -11.41
CA SER A 23 4.87 2.59 -11.35
C SER A 23 6.06 1.70 -11.70
N LEU A 24 6.12 0.48 -11.15
CA LEU A 24 7.27 -0.41 -11.27
C LEU A 24 7.43 -0.99 -12.68
N LEU A 25 6.32 -1.54 -13.25
CA LEU A 25 6.43 -2.32 -14.49
C LEU A 25 6.89 -1.49 -15.71
N PRO A 26 6.39 -0.27 -15.93
CA PRO A 26 6.90 0.58 -17.00
C PRO A 26 8.40 0.85 -16.87
N ARG A 27 8.89 1.13 -15.65
CA ARG A 27 10.30 1.43 -15.39
C ARG A 27 11.22 0.23 -15.62
N LEU A 28 10.79 -0.97 -15.25
CA LEU A 28 11.54 -2.18 -15.61
C LEU A 28 11.65 -2.34 -17.12
N ARG A 29 10.59 -2.02 -17.86
CA ARG A 29 10.62 -2.05 -19.34
C ARG A 29 11.56 -1.00 -19.94
N GLU A 30 11.55 0.23 -19.40
CA GLU A 30 12.48 1.30 -19.79
C GLU A 30 13.94 0.87 -19.59
N ARG A 31 14.21 0.01 -18.59
CA ARG A 31 15.54 -0.58 -18.34
C ARG A 31 15.87 -1.82 -19.17
N GLY A 32 14.98 -2.18 -20.09
CA GLY A 32 15.21 -3.23 -21.07
C GLY A 32 14.71 -4.63 -20.69
N TRP A 33 14.02 -4.80 -19.55
CA TRP A 33 13.37 -6.05 -19.21
C TRP A 33 12.14 -6.28 -20.10
N ASP A 34 11.90 -7.53 -20.55
CA ASP A 34 10.64 -7.90 -21.20
C ASP A 34 9.58 -8.24 -20.16
N VAL A 35 9.02 -7.20 -19.53
CA VAL A 35 8.00 -7.34 -18.49
C VAL A 35 6.61 -7.40 -19.12
N ARG A 36 5.81 -8.35 -18.64
CA ARG A 36 4.40 -8.52 -18.99
C ARG A 36 3.56 -8.71 -17.73
N MET A 37 2.31 -8.32 -17.80
CA MET A 37 1.33 -8.52 -16.74
C MET A 37 0.31 -9.58 -17.16
N LEU A 38 0.04 -10.54 -16.29
CA LEU A 38 -1.11 -11.43 -16.38
C LEU A 38 -2.05 -11.11 -15.21
N MET A 39 -3.24 -10.70 -15.52
CA MET A 39 -4.24 -10.29 -14.53
C MET A 39 -5.26 -11.41 -14.35
N LEU A 40 -5.43 -11.88 -13.10
CA LEU A 40 -6.62 -12.64 -12.70
C LEU A 40 -7.69 -11.63 -12.31
N HIS A 41 -8.92 -11.78 -12.77
CA HIS A 41 -9.99 -10.84 -12.45
C HIS A 41 -11.35 -11.52 -12.41
N GLU A 42 -12.20 -11.04 -11.56
CA GLU A 42 -13.64 -11.16 -11.68
C GLU A 42 -14.14 -10.05 -12.61
N ASP A 43 -15.40 -10.11 -13.05
CA ASP A 43 -15.92 -9.10 -14.01
C ASP A 43 -16.28 -7.79 -13.28
N GLU A 44 -15.23 -7.11 -12.78
CA GLU A 44 -15.34 -5.87 -12.03
C GLU A 44 -14.82 -4.67 -12.84
N PRO A 45 -15.52 -3.52 -12.79
CA PRO A 45 -15.08 -2.30 -13.53
C PRO A 45 -13.68 -1.83 -13.15
N GLY A 46 -13.30 -1.96 -11.88
CA GLY A 46 -11.99 -1.51 -11.39
C GLY A 46 -10.81 -2.29 -11.97
N ALA A 47 -10.99 -3.56 -12.32
CA ALA A 47 -9.97 -4.37 -13.01
C ALA A 47 -9.71 -3.83 -14.42
N GLN A 48 -10.73 -3.36 -15.12
CA GLN A 48 -10.61 -2.75 -16.44
C GLN A 48 -9.89 -1.41 -16.39
N ASP A 49 -10.10 -0.61 -15.33
CA ASP A 49 -9.40 0.66 -15.13
C ASP A 49 -7.90 0.44 -14.93
N PHE A 50 -7.51 -0.55 -14.14
CA PHE A 50 -6.12 -0.95 -13.98
C PHE A 50 -5.51 -1.41 -15.32
N ALA A 51 -6.21 -2.28 -16.06
CA ALA A 51 -5.73 -2.79 -17.34
C ALA A 51 -5.52 -1.66 -18.35
N ARG A 52 -6.46 -0.70 -18.42
CA ARG A 52 -6.36 0.48 -19.28
C ARG A 52 -5.17 1.35 -18.88
N ALA A 53 -5.01 1.63 -17.57
CA ALA A 53 -3.93 2.44 -17.05
C ALA A 53 -2.55 1.82 -17.30
N LEU A 54 -2.43 0.49 -17.20
CA LEU A 54 -1.17 -0.21 -17.44
C LEU A 54 -0.79 -0.27 -18.92
N ARG A 55 -1.78 -0.57 -19.81
CA ARG A 55 -1.57 -0.56 -21.26
C ARG A 55 -1.18 0.83 -21.78
N ALA A 56 -1.80 1.90 -21.24
CA ALA A 56 -1.44 3.29 -21.57
C ALA A 56 0.01 3.63 -21.22
N ARG A 57 0.63 2.89 -20.27
CA ARG A 57 2.05 3.00 -19.91
C ARG A 57 2.96 2.04 -20.68
N GLY A 58 2.46 1.42 -21.75
CA GLY A 58 3.25 0.56 -22.64
C GLY A 58 3.59 -0.83 -22.08
N VAL A 59 2.89 -1.30 -21.05
CA VAL A 59 3.09 -2.64 -20.48
C VAL A 59 2.08 -3.61 -21.11
N PRO A 60 2.53 -4.69 -21.78
CA PRO A 60 1.64 -5.74 -22.29
C PRO A 60 0.89 -6.40 -21.13
N LEU A 61 -0.43 -6.54 -21.30
CA LEU A 61 -1.30 -7.14 -20.30
C LEU A 61 -2.25 -8.13 -20.96
N ASP A 62 -2.22 -9.36 -20.47
CA ASP A 62 -3.20 -10.41 -20.72
C ASP A 62 -4.04 -10.65 -19.46
N SER A 63 -5.19 -11.29 -19.59
CA SER A 63 -6.07 -11.56 -18.47
C SER A 63 -6.71 -12.93 -18.54
N ILE A 64 -6.99 -13.50 -17.36
CA ILE A 64 -7.73 -14.76 -17.19
C ILE A 64 -8.86 -14.46 -16.20
N PRO A 65 -10.12 -14.67 -16.61
CA PRO A 65 -11.24 -14.57 -15.68
C PRO A 65 -11.17 -15.70 -14.64
N ILE A 66 -11.48 -15.35 -13.38
CA ILE A 66 -11.55 -16.27 -12.24
C ILE A 66 -12.91 -16.12 -11.55
N HIS A 67 -13.50 -17.23 -11.14
CA HIS A 67 -14.78 -17.25 -10.45
C HIS A 67 -14.61 -17.74 -9.01
N GLY A 68 -14.66 -16.80 -8.08
CA GLY A 68 -14.45 -17.07 -6.65
C GLY A 68 -12.99 -17.37 -6.30
N ASP A 69 -12.79 -17.95 -5.12
CA ASP A 69 -11.43 -18.20 -4.59
C ASP A 69 -10.78 -19.46 -5.14
N VAL A 70 -11.58 -20.44 -5.56
CA VAL A 70 -11.11 -21.72 -6.13
C VAL A 70 -11.77 -21.95 -7.49
N ASP A 71 -10.99 -21.81 -8.55
CA ASP A 71 -11.41 -22.02 -9.94
C ASP A 71 -10.40 -22.95 -10.66
N PRO A 72 -10.70 -24.27 -10.74
CA PRO A 72 -9.81 -25.22 -11.41
C PRO A 72 -9.59 -24.92 -12.89
N LEU A 73 -10.59 -24.34 -13.58
CA LEU A 73 -10.46 -24.00 -15.00
C LEU A 73 -9.52 -22.81 -15.20
N ALA A 74 -9.61 -21.80 -14.35
CA ALA A 74 -8.66 -20.68 -14.33
C ALA A 74 -7.24 -21.19 -14.04
N PHE A 75 -7.07 -22.14 -13.12
CA PHE A 75 -5.78 -22.77 -12.85
C PHE A 75 -5.20 -23.50 -14.08
N VAL A 76 -6.00 -24.29 -14.79
CA VAL A 76 -5.56 -24.98 -16.03
C VAL A 76 -5.17 -23.96 -17.10
N ARG A 77 -5.98 -22.91 -17.30
CA ARG A 77 -5.68 -21.82 -18.24
C ARG A 77 -4.37 -21.10 -17.91
N LEU A 78 -4.16 -20.79 -16.63
CA LEU A 78 -2.94 -20.17 -16.12
C LEU A 78 -1.73 -21.05 -16.36
N THR A 79 -1.80 -22.33 -15.97
CA THR A 79 -0.69 -23.28 -16.16
C THR A 79 -0.33 -23.42 -17.64
N SER A 80 -1.34 -23.52 -18.51
CA SER A 80 -1.14 -23.59 -19.96
C SER A 80 -0.53 -22.29 -20.52
N TYR A 81 -0.93 -21.14 -20.01
CA TYR A 81 -0.38 -19.84 -20.39
C TYR A 81 1.10 -19.75 -20.00
N VAL A 82 1.44 -20.07 -18.76
CA VAL A 82 2.83 -20.03 -18.24
C VAL A 82 3.72 -21.02 -19.01
N ALA A 83 3.25 -22.25 -19.26
CA ALA A 83 3.99 -23.27 -20.01
C ALA A 83 4.26 -22.84 -21.46
N ARG A 84 3.34 -22.11 -22.10
CA ARG A 84 3.50 -21.61 -23.47
C ARG A 84 4.41 -20.39 -23.55
N THR A 85 4.30 -19.44 -22.61
CA THR A 85 5.07 -18.20 -22.60
C THR A 85 6.49 -18.37 -22.07
N ARG A 86 6.74 -19.41 -21.27
CA ARG A 86 8.05 -19.79 -20.71
C ARG A 86 8.80 -18.58 -20.13
N PRO A 87 8.24 -17.86 -19.13
CA PRO A 87 8.94 -16.76 -18.53
C PRO A 87 10.21 -17.24 -17.81
N ALA A 88 11.28 -16.43 -17.85
CA ALA A 88 12.47 -16.66 -17.04
C ALA A 88 12.17 -16.42 -15.56
N ILE A 89 11.31 -15.44 -15.27
CA ILE A 89 10.83 -15.12 -13.92
C ILE A 89 9.30 -15.08 -13.93
N LEU A 90 8.67 -15.78 -13.00
CA LEU A 90 7.27 -15.61 -12.63
C LEU A 90 7.21 -14.89 -11.27
N HIS A 91 6.67 -13.67 -11.25
CA HIS A 91 6.56 -12.86 -10.06
C HIS A 91 5.09 -12.69 -9.65
N THR A 92 4.71 -13.32 -8.55
CA THR A 92 3.34 -13.29 -8.03
C THR A 92 3.16 -12.20 -6.98
N HIS A 93 1.95 -11.63 -6.92
CA HIS A 93 1.57 -10.57 -6.00
C HIS A 93 0.27 -10.91 -5.30
N LEU A 94 0.26 -10.88 -3.97
CA LEU A 94 -0.87 -11.24 -3.12
C LEU A 94 -1.19 -12.75 -3.13
N VAL A 95 -1.98 -13.15 -2.14
CA VAL A 95 -2.24 -14.56 -1.79
C VAL A 95 -2.83 -15.38 -2.92
N HIS A 96 -3.83 -14.83 -3.65
CA HIS A 96 -4.44 -15.57 -4.75
C HIS A 96 -3.46 -15.84 -5.89
N ALA A 97 -2.63 -14.85 -6.23
CA ALA A 97 -1.61 -15.02 -7.25
C ALA A 97 -0.50 -15.96 -6.79
N ASP A 98 -0.17 -15.98 -5.50
CA ASP A 98 0.75 -16.96 -4.93
C ASP A 98 0.20 -18.38 -5.06
N ALA A 99 -1.04 -18.62 -4.60
CA ALA A 99 -1.67 -19.92 -4.64
C ALA A 99 -1.75 -20.49 -6.07
N TYR A 100 -2.20 -19.70 -7.01
CA TYR A 100 -2.33 -20.12 -8.41
C TYR A 100 -1.00 -20.12 -9.15
N GLY A 101 -0.23 -19.03 -9.03
CA GLY A 101 0.96 -18.77 -9.83
C GLY A 101 2.15 -19.62 -9.43
N LEU A 102 2.44 -19.79 -8.13
CA LEU A 102 3.58 -20.58 -7.69
C LEU A 102 3.39 -22.07 -8.03
N LEU A 103 2.15 -22.59 -7.86
CA LEU A 103 1.83 -23.96 -8.28
C LEU A 103 1.94 -24.14 -9.79
N ALA A 104 1.33 -23.23 -10.57
CA ALA A 104 1.40 -23.26 -12.04
C ALA A 104 2.84 -23.12 -12.55
N GLY A 105 3.63 -22.22 -11.96
CA GLY A 105 5.03 -22.01 -12.27
C GLY A 105 5.91 -23.21 -11.97
N THR A 106 5.61 -23.94 -10.87
CA THR A 106 6.30 -25.18 -10.52
C THR A 106 5.99 -26.29 -11.54
N LEU A 107 4.72 -26.47 -11.88
CA LEU A 107 4.30 -27.44 -12.91
C LEU A 107 4.86 -27.12 -14.29
N ALA A 108 4.91 -25.86 -14.66
CA ALA A 108 5.48 -25.37 -15.92
C ALA A 108 7.01 -25.28 -15.93
N ARG A 109 7.66 -25.63 -14.79
CA ARG A 109 9.12 -25.60 -14.61
C ARG A 109 9.73 -24.22 -14.91
N VAL A 110 9.07 -23.15 -14.41
CA VAL A 110 9.63 -21.79 -14.51
C VAL A 110 10.92 -21.72 -13.68
N PRO A 111 12.04 -21.25 -14.26
CA PRO A 111 13.34 -21.24 -13.57
C PRO A 111 13.31 -20.46 -12.26
N VAL A 112 12.78 -19.25 -12.27
CA VAL A 112 12.71 -18.38 -11.10
C VAL A 112 11.26 -18.04 -10.77
N ARG A 113 10.86 -18.27 -9.52
CA ARG A 113 9.55 -17.91 -8.98
C ARG A 113 9.75 -16.98 -7.79
N ILE A 114 9.13 -15.81 -7.83
CA ILE A 114 9.23 -14.76 -6.78
C ILE A 114 7.82 -14.45 -6.28
N SER A 115 7.65 -14.28 -4.99
CA SER A 115 6.40 -13.83 -4.35
C SER A 115 6.63 -12.50 -3.64
N THR A 116 5.73 -11.53 -3.84
CA THR A 116 5.72 -10.30 -3.04
C THR A 116 4.48 -10.22 -2.16
N LYS A 117 4.70 -10.06 -0.86
CA LYS A 117 3.67 -9.84 0.15
C LYS A 117 3.40 -8.34 0.31
N HIS A 118 2.12 -7.92 0.21
CA HIS A 118 1.74 -6.50 0.11
C HIS A 118 0.95 -5.94 1.28
N GLY A 119 0.48 -6.75 2.22
CA GLY A 119 -0.34 -6.18 3.29
C GLY A 119 -0.80 -7.13 4.36
N PHE A 120 -1.39 -6.52 5.36
CA PHE A 120 -2.09 -7.15 6.47
C PHE A 120 -3.48 -7.57 6.01
N ASN A 121 -3.91 -8.75 6.38
CA ASN A 121 -5.25 -9.27 6.10
C ASN A 121 -5.74 -10.10 7.29
N GLU A 122 -6.95 -9.82 7.77
CA GLU A 122 -7.55 -10.49 8.93
C GLU A 122 -7.67 -12.02 8.77
N PHE A 123 -7.91 -12.50 7.54
CA PHE A 123 -7.98 -13.94 7.27
C PHE A 123 -6.65 -14.68 7.53
N ARG A 124 -5.52 -13.96 7.58
CA ARG A 124 -4.19 -14.53 7.89
C ARG A 124 -4.07 -14.98 9.34
N GLU A 125 -4.93 -14.48 10.23
CA GLU A 125 -4.96 -14.86 11.64
C GLU A 125 -5.56 -16.26 11.87
N ALA A 126 -6.19 -16.86 10.85
CA ALA A 126 -6.69 -18.22 10.94
C ALA A 126 -5.52 -19.23 10.98
N PRO A 127 -5.43 -20.11 11.99
CA PRO A 127 -4.26 -20.97 12.20
C PRO A 127 -3.88 -21.87 11.01
N TYR A 128 -4.89 -22.36 10.28
CA TYR A 128 -4.65 -23.21 9.09
C TYR A 128 -4.13 -22.39 7.90
N PHE A 129 -4.40 -21.09 7.86
CA PHE A 129 -4.00 -20.24 6.76
C PHE A 129 -2.48 -20.05 6.72
N GLY A 130 -1.84 -19.76 7.85
CA GLY A 130 -0.39 -19.59 7.93
C GLY A 130 0.37 -20.84 7.45
N PHE A 131 -0.12 -22.03 7.79
CA PHE A 131 0.46 -23.29 7.29
C PHE A 131 0.31 -23.41 5.77
N ALA A 132 -0.89 -23.12 5.23
CA ALA A 132 -1.16 -23.20 3.80
C ALA A 132 -0.34 -22.17 3.00
N ASP A 133 -0.29 -20.91 3.47
CA ASP A 133 0.47 -19.84 2.78
C ASP A 133 1.97 -20.14 2.79
N ARG A 134 2.55 -20.60 3.93
CA ARG A 134 3.96 -21.04 3.98
C ARG A 134 4.25 -22.20 3.04
N THR A 135 3.34 -23.18 2.97
CA THR A 135 3.50 -24.33 2.08
C THR A 135 3.54 -23.88 0.61
N VAL A 136 2.63 -22.99 0.22
CA VAL A 136 2.64 -22.42 -1.13
C VAL A 136 3.87 -21.54 -1.35
N ALA A 137 4.20 -20.70 -0.39
CA ALA A 137 5.33 -19.79 -0.46
C ALA A 137 6.69 -20.52 -0.55
N SER A 138 6.79 -21.74 -0.02
CA SER A 138 8.00 -22.57 -0.17
C SER A 138 8.31 -22.97 -1.62
N LEU A 139 7.36 -22.82 -2.53
CA LEU A 139 7.55 -23.01 -3.96
C LEU A 139 8.25 -21.80 -4.63
N ALA A 140 8.31 -20.66 -3.97
CA ALA A 140 9.07 -19.51 -4.46
C ALA A 140 10.56 -19.68 -4.16
N HIS A 141 11.41 -19.25 -5.09
CA HIS A 141 12.86 -19.17 -4.87
C HIS A 141 13.25 -17.94 -4.04
N MET A 142 12.39 -16.93 -4.04
CA MET A 142 12.59 -15.69 -3.30
C MET A 142 11.25 -15.12 -2.86
N GLN A 143 11.22 -14.61 -1.64
CA GLN A 143 10.08 -13.88 -1.10
C GLN A 143 10.45 -12.43 -0.82
N ILE A 144 9.58 -11.51 -1.18
CA ILE A 144 9.73 -10.08 -0.96
C ILE A 144 8.63 -9.60 -0.02
N ALA A 145 9.00 -8.82 0.98
CA ALA A 145 8.06 -8.03 1.78
C ALA A 145 8.27 -6.54 1.50
N ILE A 146 7.18 -5.79 1.44
CA ILE A 146 7.23 -4.36 1.12
C ILE A 146 7.69 -3.48 2.30
N SER A 147 7.83 -4.08 3.48
CA SER A 147 8.41 -3.44 4.67
C SER A 147 8.90 -4.49 5.66
N ARG A 148 9.81 -4.11 6.53
CA ARG A 148 10.24 -4.94 7.67
C ARG A 148 9.11 -5.17 8.66
N GLY A 149 8.25 -4.16 8.84
CA GLY A 149 7.06 -4.28 9.69
C GLY A 149 6.09 -5.33 9.18
N LEU A 150 5.89 -5.45 7.86
CA LEU A 150 5.10 -6.53 7.28
C LEU A 150 5.78 -7.89 7.45
N ALA A 151 7.09 -7.97 7.22
CA ALA A 151 7.84 -9.23 7.42
C ALA A 151 7.71 -9.75 8.87
N ARG A 152 7.81 -8.88 9.88
CA ARG A 152 7.58 -9.24 11.29
C ARG A 152 6.15 -9.70 11.55
N TYR A 153 5.16 -8.99 11.00
CA TYR A 153 3.76 -9.42 11.12
C TYR A 153 3.55 -10.84 10.56
N LEU A 154 4.13 -11.15 9.41
CA LEU A 154 4.04 -12.50 8.81
C LEU A 154 4.79 -13.55 9.64
N GLU A 155 5.88 -13.16 10.32
CA GLU A 155 6.56 -14.01 11.29
C GLU A 155 5.65 -14.35 12.48
N ASP A 156 5.05 -13.31 13.08
CA ASP A 156 4.22 -13.45 14.29
C ASP A 156 2.92 -14.21 14.03
N VAL A 157 2.25 -13.92 12.91
CA VAL A 157 0.90 -14.44 12.61
C VAL A 157 0.92 -15.74 11.82
N GLU A 158 1.81 -15.86 10.85
CA GLU A 158 1.85 -17.01 9.95
C GLU A 158 3.05 -17.93 10.22
N GLY A 159 4.01 -17.51 11.06
CA GLY A 159 5.20 -18.28 11.42
C GLY A 159 6.24 -18.37 10.30
N PHE A 160 6.29 -17.40 9.39
CA PHE A 160 7.46 -17.19 8.55
C PHE A 160 8.65 -16.78 9.41
N ARG A 161 9.87 -16.90 8.88
CA ARG A 161 11.04 -16.28 9.50
C ARG A 161 11.28 -14.93 8.83
N ASN A 162 11.60 -13.90 9.60
CA ASN A 162 11.89 -12.58 9.05
C ASN A 162 13.05 -12.62 8.02
N ALA A 163 14.02 -13.50 8.25
CA ALA A 163 15.13 -13.76 7.33
C ALA A 163 14.71 -14.38 5.99
N ASP A 164 13.48 -14.86 5.85
CA ASP A 164 12.97 -15.44 4.61
C ASP A 164 12.60 -14.35 3.59
N PHE A 165 12.57 -13.06 4.00
CA PHE A 165 12.13 -11.97 3.15
C PHE A 165 13.25 -11.02 2.75
N GLU A 166 13.35 -10.75 1.45
CA GLU A 166 14.02 -9.58 0.91
C GLU A 166 13.10 -8.36 1.06
N ILE A 167 13.63 -7.24 1.53
CA ILE A 167 12.82 -6.03 1.72
C ILE A 167 12.96 -5.12 0.49
N VAL A 168 11.81 -4.85 -0.13
CA VAL A 168 11.69 -3.89 -1.24
C VAL A 168 10.57 -2.91 -0.92
N HIS A 169 10.93 -1.75 -0.42
CA HIS A 169 9.98 -0.69 -0.13
C HIS A 169 9.30 -0.19 -1.41
N TYR A 170 8.06 0.19 -1.32
CA TYR A 170 7.41 0.96 -2.37
C TYR A 170 8.12 2.30 -2.56
N GLY A 171 8.03 2.82 -3.75
CA GLY A 171 8.59 4.12 -4.08
C GLY A 171 7.53 5.14 -4.49
N ILE A 172 7.94 6.40 -4.47
CA ILE A 172 7.16 7.51 -4.99
C ILE A 172 7.93 8.24 -6.09
N GLU A 173 7.19 8.77 -7.05
CA GLU A 173 7.71 9.68 -8.05
C GLU A 173 7.38 11.11 -7.65
N PRO A 174 8.37 12.00 -7.53
CA PRO A 174 8.10 13.40 -7.25
C PRO A 174 7.31 14.03 -8.40
N ASP A 175 6.20 14.68 -8.06
CA ASP A 175 5.35 15.39 -9.01
C ASP A 175 5.41 16.90 -8.75
N GLY A 176 6.49 17.50 -9.19
CA GLY A 176 6.73 18.93 -9.06
C GLY A 176 7.07 19.42 -7.64
N ALA A 177 6.99 20.73 -7.45
CA ALA A 177 7.19 21.35 -6.14
C ALA A 177 5.90 21.31 -5.31
N PRO A 178 5.98 20.94 -4.02
CA PRO A 178 4.81 20.93 -3.15
C PRO A 178 4.31 22.35 -2.92
N ARG A 179 2.99 22.52 -2.92
CA ARG A 179 2.38 23.80 -2.54
C ARG A 179 2.35 23.92 -1.02
N PRO A 180 2.85 25.01 -0.43
CA PRO A 180 2.78 25.20 1.01
C PRO A 180 1.32 25.30 1.47
N TYR A 181 1.02 24.75 2.63
CA TYR A 181 -0.29 24.98 3.26
C TYR A 181 -0.46 26.46 3.60
N ARG A 182 -1.55 27.05 3.14
CA ARG A 182 -1.85 28.48 3.33
C ARG A 182 -3.13 28.73 4.14
N GLY A 183 -3.75 27.66 4.67
CA GLY A 183 -4.93 27.77 5.52
C GLY A 183 -4.61 28.46 6.84
N ARG A 184 -5.57 29.24 7.36
CA ARG A 184 -5.48 29.83 8.70
C ARG A 184 -5.94 28.88 9.80
N LYS A 185 -6.87 27.98 9.47
CA LYS A 185 -7.41 26.95 10.36
C LYS A 185 -6.65 25.64 10.17
N PRO A 186 -6.31 24.89 11.21
CA PRO A 186 -5.68 23.60 11.06
C PRO A 186 -6.66 22.62 10.40
N ARG A 187 -6.26 22.03 9.27
CA ARG A 187 -7.05 21.01 8.56
C ARG A 187 -6.29 19.70 8.53
N LEU A 188 -6.95 18.67 9.04
CA LEU A 188 -6.47 17.31 8.95
C LEU A 188 -7.04 16.62 7.71
N LEU A 189 -6.31 15.66 7.18
CA LEU A 189 -6.77 14.75 6.13
C LEU A 189 -6.50 13.31 6.54
N CYS A 190 -7.51 12.46 6.45
CA CYS A 190 -7.36 11.01 6.50
C CYS A 190 -7.78 10.42 5.15
N VAL A 191 -6.93 9.59 4.54
CA VAL A 191 -7.20 8.94 3.26
C VAL A 191 -7.14 7.44 3.43
N GLY A 192 -8.21 6.74 3.04
CA GLY A 192 -8.24 5.28 3.09
C GLY A 192 -9.64 4.70 2.87
N ARG A 193 -9.69 3.40 2.64
CA ARG A 193 -10.97 2.68 2.61
C ARG A 193 -11.67 2.80 3.97
N LEU A 194 -12.98 3.00 3.97
CA LEU A 194 -13.77 3.10 5.22
C LEU A 194 -14.10 1.70 5.75
N ILE A 195 -13.07 1.03 6.27
CA ILE A 195 -13.10 -0.33 6.84
C ILE A 195 -12.39 -0.34 8.21
N PRO A 196 -12.64 -1.33 9.10
CA PRO A 196 -12.17 -1.33 10.47
C PRO A 196 -10.65 -1.13 10.61
N ILE A 197 -9.87 -1.85 9.82
CA ILE A 197 -8.40 -1.83 9.89
C ILE A 197 -7.78 -0.45 9.62
N LYS A 198 -8.54 0.53 9.07
CA LYS A 198 -8.06 1.89 8.80
C LYS A 198 -8.23 2.87 9.97
N GLY A 199 -8.83 2.44 11.10
CA GLY A 199 -8.82 3.15 12.37
C GLY A 199 -9.64 4.45 12.42
N HIS A 200 -10.60 4.66 11.51
CA HIS A 200 -11.40 5.90 11.43
C HIS A 200 -12.17 6.19 12.72
N VAL A 201 -12.65 5.15 13.42
CA VAL A 201 -13.38 5.32 14.69
C VAL A 201 -12.48 5.97 15.76
N VAL A 202 -11.24 5.49 15.88
CA VAL A 202 -10.25 6.06 16.83
C VAL A 202 -9.93 7.50 16.47
N LEU A 203 -9.74 7.78 15.16
CA LEU A 203 -9.51 9.13 14.67
C LEU A 203 -10.64 10.09 15.03
N LEU A 204 -11.91 9.71 14.77
CA LEU A 204 -13.04 10.59 15.06
C LEU A 204 -13.16 10.91 16.55
N ARG A 205 -12.92 9.94 17.43
CA ARG A 205 -12.91 10.16 18.89
C ARG A 205 -11.75 11.08 19.32
N ALA A 206 -10.53 10.81 18.82
CA ALA A 206 -9.37 11.67 19.09
C ALA A 206 -9.57 13.10 18.56
N PHE A 207 -10.17 13.23 17.37
CA PHE A 207 -10.51 14.52 16.76
C PHE A 207 -11.54 15.30 17.59
N ALA A 208 -12.58 14.63 18.11
CA ALA A 208 -13.58 15.27 18.96
C ALA A 208 -12.95 15.87 20.22
N GLU A 209 -12.06 15.13 20.87
CA GLU A 209 -11.32 15.63 22.05
C GLU A 209 -10.36 16.78 21.67
N ALA A 210 -9.61 16.63 20.59
CA ALA A 210 -8.69 17.68 20.12
C ALA A 210 -9.45 18.98 19.75
N ARG A 211 -10.66 18.87 19.23
CA ARG A 211 -11.48 20.02 18.84
C ARG A 211 -11.97 20.84 20.05
N ARG A 212 -12.06 20.25 21.24
CA ARG A 212 -12.35 21.01 22.47
C ARG A 212 -11.26 22.04 22.81
N GLU A 213 -10.00 21.69 22.47
CA GLU A 213 -8.85 22.58 22.65
C GLU A 213 -8.64 23.50 21.43
N LEU A 214 -8.99 23.02 20.24
CA LEU A 214 -8.82 23.71 18.97
C LEU A 214 -10.17 23.82 18.21
N PRO A 215 -11.08 24.75 18.59
CA PRO A 215 -12.44 24.83 18.03
C PRO A 215 -12.51 25.00 16.50
N ASP A 216 -11.46 25.57 15.91
CA ASP A 216 -11.34 25.78 14.46
C ASP A 216 -10.78 24.57 13.68
N LEU A 217 -10.50 23.45 14.36
CA LEU A 217 -9.96 22.24 13.74
C LEU A 217 -10.97 21.61 12.78
N GLU A 218 -10.53 21.31 11.56
CA GLU A 218 -11.33 20.65 10.51
C GLU A 218 -10.73 19.30 10.14
N LEU A 219 -11.58 18.33 9.77
CA LEU A 219 -11.16 17.01 9.29
C LEU A 219 -11.81 16.70 7.94
N GLU A 220 -10.99 16.39 6.94
CA GLU A 220 -11.43 15.79 5.68
C GLU A 220 -11.13 14.27 5.70
N VAL A 221 -12.13 13.46 5.35
CA VAL A 221 -12.01 12.00 5.23
C VAL A 221 -12.23 11.61 3.78
N ALA A 222 -11.19 11.14 3.09
CA ALA A 222 -11.24 10.74 1.70
C ALA A 222 -11.18 9.22 1.58
N GLY A 223 -12.20 8.65 0.94
CA GLY A 223 -12.35 7.21 0.74
C GLY A 223 -13.80 6.79 0.71
N ARG A 224 -14.02 5.50 0.43
CA ARG A 224 -15.33 4.84 0.45
C ARG A 224 -15.22 3.53 1.21
N GLY A 225 -16.31 3.04 1.72
CA GLY A 225 -16.38 1.73 2.36
C GLY A 225 -17.64 1.53 3.19
N PRO A 226 -17.88 0.29 3.67
CA PRO A 226 -19.11 -0.08 4.36
C PRO A 226 -19.32 0.67 5.69
N LEU A 227 -18.26 1.19 6.30
CA LEU A 227 -18.37 1.94 7.56
C LEU A 227 -18.86 3.38 7.40
N GLU A 228 -19.00 3.94 6.20
CA GLU A 228 -19.35 5.35 6.03
C GLU A 228 -20.62 5.76 6.80
N PRO A 229 -21.76 5.01 6.75
CA PRO A 229 -22.94 5.37 7.52
C PRO A 229 -22.67 5.43 9.02
N ALA A 230 -22.02 4.39 9.58
CA ALA A 230 -21.70 4.33 11.01
C ALA A 230 -20.74 5.44 11.46
N LEU A 231 -19.77 5.81 10.60
CA LEU A 231 -18.84 6.93 10.90
C LEU A 231 -19.57 8.28 10.89
N ARG A 232 -20.55 8.49 10.01
CA ARG A 232 -21.38 9.69 10.01
C ARG A 232 -22.29 9.75 11.24
N ASP A 233 -22.82 8.61 11.69
CA ASP A 233 -23.59 8.53 12.93
C ASP A 233 -22.70 8.87 14.14
N LEU A 234 -21.49 8.32 14.21
CA LEU A 234 -20.52 8.64 15.24
C LEU A 234 -20.15 10.13 15.26
N CYS A 235 -20.03 10.78 14.09
CA CYS A 235 -19.81 12.23 14.05
C CYS A 235 -20.95 13.03 14.68
N ARG A 236 -22.20 12.56 14.55
CA ARG A 236 -23.38 13.20 15.18
C ARG A 236 -23.38 12.98 16.70
N GLU A 237 -23.08 11.76 17.13
CA GLU A 237 -22.98 11.41 18.55
C GLU A 237 -21.88 12.21 19.27
N LEU A 238 -20.76 12.44 18.60
CA LEU A 238 -19.63 13.21 19.10
C LEU A 238 -19.78 14.73 18.93
N GLU A 239 -20.88 15.20 18.34
CA GLU A 239 -21.14 16.63 18.06
C GLU A 239 -20.06 17.32 17.20
N ILE A 240 -19.49 16.59 16.22
CA ILE A 240 -18.43 17.08 15.32
C ILE A 240 -18.85 17.05 13.83
N ALA A 241 -20.12 16.81 13.54
CA ALA A 241 -20.59 16.66 12.16
C ALA A 241 -20.39 17.90 11.28
N ASP A 242 -20.33 19.09 11.87
CA ASP A 242 -20.06 20.36 11.22
C ASP A 242 -18.59 20.55 10.81
N ALA A 243 -17.67 19.86 11.47
CA ALA A 243 -16.22 19.95 11.27
C ALA A 243 -15.62 18.77 10.50
N VAL A 244 -16.38 17.72 10.25
CA VAL A 244 -15.93 16.52 9.51
C VAL A 244 -16.57 16.46 8.14
N ARG A 245 -15.75 16.43 7.10
CA ARG A 245 -16.20 16.33 5.70
C ARG A 245 -15.77 15.01 5.08
N PHE A 246 -16.72 14.18 4.68
CA PHE A 246 -16.48 12.99 3.88
C PHE A 246 -16.45 13.34 2.40
N LEU A 247 -15.29 13.15 1.74
CA LEU A 247 -15.04 13.55 0.35
C LEU A 247 -15.39 12.44 -0.65
N GLY A 248 -15.69 11.21 -0.18
CA GLY A 248 -15.79 10.06 -1.05
C GLY A 248 -14.44 9.69 -1.68
N HIS A 249 -14.47 9.03 -2.83
CA HIS A 249 -13.23 8.69 -3.55
C HIS A 249 -12.63 9.95 -4.19
N VAL A 250 -11.36 10.21 -3.90
CA VAL A 250 -10.59 11.35 -4.44
C VAL A 250 -9.43 10.83 -5.27
N ALA A 251 -9.40 11.20 -6.55
CA ALA A 251 -8.30 10.91 -7.45
C ALA A 251 -8.09 12.11 -8.40
N PRO A 252 -6.90 12.66 -8.50
CA PRO A 252 -5.69 12.31 -7.75
C PRO A 252 -5.73 12.83 -6.30
N VAL A 253 -5.16 12.07 -5.37
CA VAL A 253 -5.19 12.38 -3.93
C VAL A 253 -4.32 13.58 -3.56
N GLN A 254 -3.33 13.92 -4.38
CA GLN A 254 -2.38 15.01 -4.16
C GLN A 254 -3.09 16.35 -3.90
N SER A 255 -4.17 16.62 -4.61
CA SER A 255 -4.95 17.85 -4.42
C SER A 255 -5.60 17.94 -3.02
N ALA A 256 -6.01 16.82 -2.43
CA ALA A 256 -6.51 16.78 -1.07
C ALA A 256 -5.37 16.94 -0.06
N ILE A 257 -4.26 16.25 -0.26
CA ILE A 257 -3.07 16.37 0.58
C ILE A 257 -2.57 17.82 0.62
N GLU A 258 -2.53 18.52 -0.51
CA GLU A 258 -2.09 19.92 -0.57
C GLU A 258 -3.00 20.88 0.20
N ARG A 259 -4.28 20.55 0.36
CA ARG A 259 -5.23 21.34 1.16
C ARG A 259 -5.16 21.04 2.67
N ALA A 260 -4.45 20.01 3.09
CA ALA A 260 -4.28 19.65 4.49
C ALA A 260 -3.06 20.32 5.12
N ALA A 261 -3.14 20.61 6.42
CA ALA A 261 -2.01 20.99 7.25
C ALA A 261 -1.25 19.74 7.73
N VAL A 262 -1.98 18.68 8.04
CA VAL A 262 -1.47 17.42 8.59
C VAL A 262 -2.25 16.26 7.96
N VAL A 263 -1.56 15.17 7.64
CA VAL A 263 -2.19 13.93 7.22
C VAL A 263 -2.15 12.93 8.36
N VAL A 264 -3.27 12.27 8.63
CA VAL A 264 -3.41 11.29 9.72
C VAL A 264 -3.66 9.90 9.13
N VAL A 265 -2.84 8.93 9.55
CA VAL A 265 -2.93 7.52 9.11
C VAL A 265 -3.05 6.63 10.36
N PRO A 266 -4.26 6.53 10.95
CA PRO A 266 -4.50 5.88 12.24
C PRO A 266 -4.72 4.36 12.11
N SER A 267 -4.13 3.74 11.09
CA SER A 267 -4.38 2.34 10.71
C SER A 267 -4.04 1.35 11.83
N MET A 268 -4.88 0.33 11.99
CA MET A 268 -4.64 -0.82 12.86
C MET A 268 -3.78 -1.89 12.18
N GLY A 269 -3.60 -1.79 10.86
CA GLY A 269 -2.74 -2.63 10.03
C GLY A 269 -2.41 -1.92 8.73
N GLU A 270 -1.12 -1.84 8.39
CA GLU A 270 -0.65 -1.15 7.19
C GLU A 270 0.61 -1.83 6.66
N GLY A 271 0.57 -2.30 5.42
CA GLY A 271 1.72 -2.96 4.80
C GLY A 271 2.90 -2.02 4.62
N PHE A 272 2.66 -0.84 4.04
CA PHE A 272 3.69 0.17 3.81
C PHE A 272 3.25 1.57 4.21
N GLY A 273 2.11 2.05 3.71
CA GLY A 273 1.60 3.39 4.01
C GLY A 273 1.81 4.37 2.85
N MET A 274 1.35 4.02 1.64
CA MET A 274 1.49 4.90 0.47
C MET A 274 0.96 6.30 0.70
N VAL A 275 -0.17 6.45 1.39
CA VAL A 275 -0.74 7.78 1.72
C VAL A 275 0.22 8.60 2.59
N ALA A 276 0.91 7.96 3.54
CA ALA A 276 1.93 8.64 4.34
C ALA A 276 3.10 9.10 3.46
N LEU A 277 3.57 8.25 2.56
CA LEU A 277 4.65 8.60 1.63
C LEU A 277 4.24 9.72 0.66
N GLU A 278 3.02 9.70 0.14
CA GLU A 278 2.44 10.76 -0.70
C GLU A 278 2.33 12.09 0.07
N ALA A 279 1.93 12.03 1.35
CA ALA A 279 1.88 13.21 2.21
C ALA A 279 3.27 13.80 2.46
N MET A 280 4.24 12.95 2.77
CA MET A 280 5.64 13.36 2.96
C MET A 280 6.21 13.97 1.67
N GLU A 281 5.94 13.39 0.51
CA GLU A 281 6.36 13.94 -0.78
C GLU A 281 5.79 15.34 -1.01
N ARG A 282 4.56 15.60 -0.58
CA ARG A 282 3.91 16.92 -0.63
C ARG A 282 4.27 17.83 0.54
N ALA A 283 5.32 17.51 1.31
CA ALA A 283 5.75 18.29 2.47
C ALA A 283 4.64 18.46 3.52
N ARG A 284 3.86 17.42 3.77
CA ARG A 284 2.89 17.38 4.88
C ARG A 284 3.41 16.47 5.97
N PRO A 285 3.40 16.92 7.23
CA PRO A 285 3.71 16.06 8.36
C PRO A 285 2.65 14.98 8.48
N VAL A 286 3.06 13.82 8.97
CA VAL A 286 2.19 12.67 9.11
C VAL A 286 2.06 12.29 10.60
N ILE A 287 0.83 12.17 11.09
CA ILE A 287 0.56 11.45 12.33
C ILE A 287 0.16 10.04 11.93
N ALA A 288 0.94 9.05 12.30
CA ALA A 288 0.72 7.66 11.89
C ALA A 288 0.72 6.70 13.08
N ALA A 289 -0.05 5.63 12.96
CA ALA A 289 0.09 4.50 13.88
C ALA A 289 1.46 3.83 13.70
N SER A 290 2.10 3.46 14.82
CA SER A 290 3.42 2.80 14.84
C SER A 290 3.29 1.32 14.45
N ILE A 291 2.85 1.03 13.20
CA ILE A 291 2.60 -0.32 12.70
C ILE A 291 3.08 -0.48 11.26
N GLY A 292 3.54 -1.68 10.92
CA GLY A 292 3.95 -2.06 9.57
C GLY A 292 5.00 -1.09 9.02
N GLY A 293 4.87 -0.71 7.75
CA GLY A 293 5.77 0.21 7.08
C GLY A 293 5.68 1.66 7.55
N LEU A 294 4.62 2.07 8.26
CA LEU A 294 4.48 3.43 8.77
C LEU A 294 5.61 3.79 9.73
N GLY A 295 6.05 2.85 10.58
CA GLY A 295 7.19 3.04 11.48
C GLY A 295 8.54 3.16 10.75
N GLU A 296 8.60 2.78 9.46
CA GLU A 296 9.78 2.93 8.62
C GLU A 296 9.76 4.25 7.81
N LEU A 297 8.57 4.74 7.51
CA LEU A 297 8.36 6.00 6.79
C LEU A 297 8.51 7.20 7.69
N VAL A 298 7.74 7.24 8.78
CA VAL A 298 7.70 8.39 9.70
C VAL A 298 8.81 8.27 10.72
N GLU A 299 9.56 9.35 10.92
CA GLU A 299 10.55 9.50 11.98
C GLU A 299 9.93 10.36 13.08
N ASP A 300 9.68 9.71 14.23
CA ASP A 300 8.94 10.33 15.35
C ASP A 300 9.61 11.59 15.85
N GLY A 301 8.82 12.66 16.03
CA GLY A 301 9.29 13.98 16.43
C GLY A 301 10.05 14.77 15.38
N LEU A 302 10.40 14.18 14.22
CA LEU A 302 11.13 14.87 13.15
C LEU A 302 10.28 15.08 11.89
N THR A 303 9.65 14.03 11.36
CA THR A 303 8.86 14.12 10.12
C THR A 303 7.36 14.06 10.37
N GLY A 304 6.97 13.89 11.63
CA GLY A 304 5.62 13.72 12.13
C GLY A 304 5.63 13.05 13.47
N TYR A 305 4.53 12.38 13.83
CA TYR A 305 4.42 11.63 15.08
C TYR A 305 3.98 10.19 14.81
N LEU A 306 4.59 9.25 15.57
CA LEU A 306 4.16 7.87 15.67
C LEU A 306 3.39 7.65 16.96
N VAL A 307 2.19 7.10 16.85
CA VAL A 307 1.31 6.80 18.00
C VAL A 307 0.99 5.30 18.04
N PRO A 308 0.78 4.72 19.23
CA PRO A 308 0.39 3.32 19.32
C PRO A 308 -0.93 3.07 18.56
N PRO A 309 -1.06 1.94 17.81
CA PRO A 309 -2.28 1.63 17.09
C PRO A 309 -3.49 1.49 18.05
N GLY A 310 -4.60 2.14 17.70
CA GLY A 310 -5.84 2.04 18.47
C GLY A 310 -5.91 2.93 19.73
N GLU A 311 -4.84 3.61 20.09
CA GLU A 311 -4.83 4.49 21.26
C GLU A 311 -5.28 5.90 20.90
N MET A 312 -6.37 6.33 21.54
CA MET A 312 -7.01 7.62 21.26
C MET A 312 -6.20 8.80 21.82
N GLU A 313 -5.71 8.70 23.06
CA GLU A 313 -5.05 9.81 23.75
C GLU A 313 -3.74 10.26 23.06
N PRO A 314 -2.79 9.36 22.73
CA PRO A 314 -1.59 9.76 21.99
C PRO A 314 -1.92 10.38 20.63
N LEU A 315 -2.98 9.87 19.96
CA LEU A 315 -3.42 10.42 18.70
C LEU A 315 -3.99 11.83 18.86
N ARG A 316 -4.82 12.05 19.89
CA ARG A 316 -5.33 13.40 20.24
C ARG A 316 -4.17 14.37 20.49
N ASP A 317 -3.21 13.98 21.33
CA ASP A 317 -2.08 14.84 21.71
C ASP A 317 -1.24 15.25 20.50
N ALA A 318 -0.97 14.32 19.60
CA ALA A 318 -0.28 14.60 18.34
C ALA A 318 -1.10 15.56 17.43
N ILE A 319 -2.42 15.38 17.37
CA ILE A 319 -3.33 16.28 16.64
C ILE A 319 -3.29 17.68 17.23
N VAL A 320 -3.43 17.83 18.55
CA VAL A 320 -3.38 19.12 19.24
C VAL A 320 -2.04 19.80 18.99
N ARG A 321 -0.94 19.06 19.14
CA ARG A 321 0.41 19.61 18.97
C ARG A 321 0.67 20.17 17.58
N LEU A 322 0.29 19.45 16.52
CA LEU A 322 0.48 19.94 15.14
C LEU A 322 -0.60 20.93 14.70
N GLY A 323 -1.80 20.82 15.26
CA GLY A 323 -2.90 21.75 14.97
C GLY A 323 -2.69 23.12 15.58
N SER A 324 -2.07 23.21 16.77
CA SER A 324 -1.77 24.47 17.45
C SER A 324 -0.50 25.16 16.94
N ASP A 325 0.45 24.43 16.34
CA ASP A 325 1.72 24.95 15.83
C ASP A 325 1.91 24.62 14.34
N LEU A 326 1.23 25.39 13.47
CA LEU A 326 1.37 25.25 12.01
C LEU A 326 2.81 25.47 11.48
N PRO A 327 3.63 26.38 12.05
CA PRO A 327 5.06 26.45 11.78
C PRO A 327 5.80 25.14 12.06
N LEU A 328 5.54 24.47 13.18
CA LEU A 328 6.12 23.15 13.48
C LEU A 328 5.66 22.10 12.44
N ALA A 329 4.35 22.06 12.18
CA ALA A 329 3.79 21.16 11.17
C ALA A 329 4.48 21.35 9.82
N ARG A 330 4.72 22.59 9.40
CA ARG A 330 5.43 22.89 8.16
C ARG A 330 6.87 22.37 8.17
N ARG A 331 7.64 22.66 9.25
CA ARG A 331 9.02 22.17 9.37
C ARG A 331 9.08 20.64 9.29
N MET A 332 8.21 19.94 10.02
CA MET A 332 8.14 18.47 9.97
C MET A 332 7.77 17.95 8.58
N GLY A 333 6.88 18.64 7.88
CA GLY A 333 6.53 18.28 6.50
C GLY A 333 7.71 18.44 5.52
N GLU A 334 8.51 19.50 5.66
CA GLU A 334 9.72 19.72 4.87
C GLU A 334 10.79 18.64 5.14
N GLU A 335 10.97 18.22 6.40
CA GLU A 335 11.82 17.08 6.78
C GLU A 335 11.27 15.77 6.19
N GLY A 336 9.96 15.56 6.29
CA GLY A 336 9.29 14.41 5.70
C GLY A 336 9.57 14.30 4.20
N ARG A 337 9.47 15.41 3.47
CA ARG A 337 9.81 15.43 2.04
C ARG A 337 11.27 15.08 1.79
N ARG A 338 12.21 15.65 2.55
CA ARG A 338 13.63 15.31 2.40
C ARG A 338 13.86 13.81 2.58
N ARG A 339 13.27 13.22 3.61
CA ARG A 339 13.33 11.78 3.86
C ARG A 339 12.72 10.95 2.72
N ALA A 340 11.51 11.31 2.25
CA ALA A 340 10.83 10.63 1.16
C ALA A 340 11.70 10.60 -0.11
N LEU A 341 12.26 11.74 -0.50
CA LEU A 341 13.10 11.86 -1.68
C LEU A 341 14.50 11.20 -1.50
N ALA A 342 15.02 11.16 -0.28
CA ALA A 342 16.31 10.51 -0.01
C ALA A 342 16.20 8.97 0.01
N SER A 343 15.08 8.41 0.51
CA SER A 343 15.01 6.98 0.85
C SER A 343 13.97 6.19 0.06
N PHE A 344 12.91 6.83 -0.43
CA PHE A 344 11.73 6.13 -0.97
C PHE A 344 11.36 6.57 -2.40
N LEU A 345 12.35 6.92 -3.22
CA LEU A 345 12.12 7.15 -4.65
C LEU A 345 11.76 5.85 -5.37
N GLN A 346 10.87 5.95 -6.36
CA GLN A 346 10.50 4.81 -7.21
C GLN A 346 11.72 4.21 -7.93
N SER A 347 12.73 5.00 -8.27
CA SER A 347 13.98 4.51 -8.85
C SER A 347 14.69 3.51 -7.93
N ARG A 348 14.75 3.77 -6.60
CA ARG A 348 15.34 2.84 -5.61
C ARG A 348 14.58 1.53 -5.51
N CYS A 349 13.24 1.59 -5.53
CA CYS A 349 12.40 0.40 -5.59
C CYS A 349 12.72 -0.44 -6.85
N THR A 350 12.80 0.23 -7.99
CA THR A 350 13.14 -0.42 -9.27
C THR A 350 14.56 -1.00 -9.25
N ASP A 351 15.56 -0.24 -8.76
CA ASP A 351 16.94 -0.70 -8.62
C ASP A 351 17.03 -1.98 -7.78
N ARG A 352 16.36 -1.97 -6.62
CA ARG A 352 16.38 -3.13 -5.72
C ARG A 352 15.71 -4.35 -6.35
N THR A 353 14.56 -4.16 -7.01
CA THR A 353 13.85 -5.22 -7.73
C THR A 353 14.74 -5.82 -8.83
N GLU A 354 15.41 -4.99 -9.60
CA GLU A 354 16.32 -5.43 -10.66
C GLU A 354 17.51 -6.22 -10.12
N ILE A 355 18.13 -5.76 -9.04
CA ILE A 355 19.21 -6.49 -8.34
C ILE A 355 18.75 -7.88 -7.94
N LEU A 356 17.56 -8.00 -7.35
CA LEU A 356 16.99 -9.27 -6.93
C LEU A 356 16.70 -10.20 -8.11
N TYR A 357 16.18 -9.68 -9.22
CA TYR A 357 15.94 -10.46 -10.44
C TYR A 357 17.25 -11.03 -11.00
N ARG A 358 18.29 -10.20 -11.11
CA ARG A 358 19.62 -10.64 -11.60
C ARG A 358 20.22 -11.70 -10.68
N ALA A 359 20.13 -11.51 -9.35
CA ALA A 359 20.62 -12.48 -8.38
C ALA A 359 19.90 -13.83 -8.48
N ALA A 360 18.55 -13.79 -8.60
CA ALA A 360 17.76 -15.00 -8.72
C ALA A 360 18.03 -15.76 -10.03
N LEU A 361 18.22 -15.07 -11.14
CA LEU A 361 18.59 -15.69 -12.43
C LEU A 361 20.00 -16.28 -12.43
N ALA A 362 20.93 -15.69 -11.68
CA ALA A 362 22.29 -16.21 -11.58
C ALA A 362 22.39 -17.50 -10.70
N SER A 363 21.36 -17.74 -9.87
CA SER A 363 21.31 -18.88 -8.93
C SER A 363 20.41 -20.03 -9.44
N SER A 364 19.77 -19.88 -10.61
CA SER A 364 18.78 -20.84 -11.22
C SER A 364 19.40 -21.77 -12.32
#